data_2969bd02e26f3d00325d90e58719a87e
#
_entry.id   2969bd02e26f3d00325d90e58719a87e
#
_cell.length_a   1.000
_cell.length_b   1.000
_cell.length_c   1.000
_cell.angle_alpha   90.00
_cell.angle_beta   90.00
_cell.angle_gamma   90.00
#
_symmetry.space_group_name_H-M   'P 1'
#
loop_
_entity.id
_entity.type
_entity.pdbx_description
1 polymer ?
#
loop_
_entity_poly.entity_id
_entity_poly.type
_entity_poly.pdbx_seq_one_letter_code
_entity_poly.pdbx_strand_id
1 'polypeptide(L)'
;MILKELYVISLKEKQVIKKYVFNEYGLNVILGVAKKDSNGVGKSAMIDAIRMILGEKMPNDFKHKEELAKRDILIVLKIENKDKIQYLARQIIDDSNGYVAEQVVMDIKGWNIYELDRYREYVQNIIFEDLNGEDIPSLQAIREYIIRDEKQGFGDITLARRNAIQNSKCLNFLSLLPLNYESDINKLKSEQDALHNEIKIIKTIAKDISKLKEEKIKLESEILKMEKMLNTVDVSEKIDYDEEKYILAKKKLKAVESQIFKKEYSKRQFEQSIEGLEQRHKKMCELVNLQLYFKQMLQYFPEDLEKNYKDMEYFFSYMLENRGDYFKSRIETLEEELSKLQINKKELQNIISESTKIFQNTQLVDDIHNINQQLNVEYQKLADVKMKIDKYNEINNLTKELNKKGKEIIEKTLEYEHEYNQYATNISNIENHFIALTEAAYGEKGDLTYYYENNVKKSAATGRIKITCQISDENSHGRLYMKINMFDLALFLNRIDLDSGCKILIHDGSYCKPNPGAKAKIIDYVDEYLKEKERGQYFITLNKSEINDEDLKSIKEQGMVVAEFDREHEDTNRFFGFKY
;
A
#
# COMPACT_ATOMS: atom_id res chain seq x y z
N MET A 1 23.18 0.35 -15.50
CA MET A 1 22.67 -0.21 -16.79
C MET A 1 22.71 0.86 -17.86
N ILE A 2 23.20 0.55 -19.07
CA ILE A 2 23.23 1.42 -20.27
C ILE A 2 22.46 0.70 -21.39
N LEU A 3 21.59 1.40 -22.10
CA LEU A 3 20.94 0.88 -23.31
C LEU A 3 21.86 1.13 -24.51
N LYS A 4 22.27 0.09 -25.20
CA LYS A 4 23.22 0.21 -26.33
C LYS A 4 22.54 0.21 -27.69
N GLU A 5 21.69 -0.78 -27.94
CA GLU A 5 21.10 -0.99 -29.25
C GLU A 5 19.69 -1.60 -29.12
N LEU A 6 18.78 -1.20 -30.00
CA LEU A 6 17.46 -1.80 -30.12
C LEU A 6 17.33 -2.46 -31.51
N TYR A 7 16.87 -3.69 -31.50
CA TYR A 7 16.69 -4.46 -32.74
C TYR A 7 15.23 -4.83 -32.92
N VAL A 8 14.77 -4.80 -34.15
CA VAL A 8 13.52 -5.39 -34.61
C VAL A 8 13.89 -6.59 -35.49
N ILE A 9 13.52 -7.79 -35.06
CA ILE A 9 13.89 -9.04 -35.68
C ILE A 9 12.64 -9.76 -36.17
N SER A 10 12.64 -10.26 -37.41
CA SER A 10 11.68 -11.26 -37.87
C SER A 10 12.21 -12.65 -37.58
N LEU A 11 11.58 -13.36 -36.66
CA LEU A 11 11.95 -14.77 -36.39
C LEU A 11 11.58 -15.68 -37.57
N LYS A 12 10.51 -15.34 -38.29
CA LYS A 12 10.07 -16.08 -39.49
C LYS A 12 11.07 -15.97 -40.65
N GLU A 13 11.54 -14.74 -40.91
CA GLU A 13 12.49 -14.47 -42.01
C GLU A 13 13.95 -14.63 -41.54
N LYS A 14 14.18 -14.84 -40.24
CA LYS A 14 15.52 -14.98 -39.61
C LYS A 14 16.46 -13.84 -39.94
N GLN A 15 15.95 -12.60 -39.89
CA GLN A 15 16.73 -11.41 -40.22
C GLN A 15 16.42 -10.25 -39.27
N VAL A 16 17.42 -9.36 -39.14
CA VAL A 16 17.23 -8.06 -38.48
C VAL A 16 16.59 -7.11 -39.48
N ILE A 17 15.39 -6.64 -39.18
CA ILE A 17 14.67 -5.67 -40.02
C ILE A 17 15.18 -4.26 -39.75
N LYS A 18 15.36 -3.92 -38.47
CA LYS A 18 15.85 -2.62 -38.02
C LYS A 18 16.82 -2.76 -36.88
N LYS A 19 17.79 -1.84 -36.84
CA LYS A 19 18.73 -1.68 -35.74
C LYS A 19 18.86 -0.19 -35.44
N TYR A 20 18.69 0.17 -34.15
CA TYR A 20 18.89 1.52 -33.63
C TYR A 20 20.07 1.46 -32.66
N VAL A 21 20.99 2.41 -32.77
CA VAL A 21 22.17 2.54 -31.89
C VAL A 21 21.96 3.76 -31.02
N PHE A 22 22.13 3.61 -29.71
CA PHE A 22 21.96 4.68 -28.74
C PHE A 22 23.31 5.27 -28.32
N ASN A 23 23.31 6.55 -27.98
CA ASN A 23 24.44 7.18 -27.30
C ASN A 23 24.59 6.58 -25.91
N GLU A 24 25.79 6.23 -25.50
CA GLU A 24 26.07 5.58 -24.22
C GLU A 24 25.84 6.52 -23.03
N TYR A 25 26.05 7.81 -23.26
CA TYR A 25 25.75 8.91 -22.35
C TYR A 25 25.33 10.15 -23.14
N GLY A 26 24.64 11.06 -22.50
CA GLY A 26 24.03 12.23 -23.16
C GLY A 26 22.60 11.98 -23.64
N LEU A 27 22.18 12.80 -24.57
CA LEU A 27 20.84 12.73 -25.13
C LEU A 27 20.70 11.68 -26.23
N ASN A 28 19.50 11.10 -26.27
CA ASN A 28 19.03 10.18 -27.29
C ASN A 28 17.70 10.72 -27.84
N VAL A 29 17.75 11.50 -28.91
CA VAL A 29 16.58 12.14 -29.52
C VAL A 29 15.95 11.22 -30.55
N ILE A 30 14.67 10.94 -30.38
CA ILE A 30 13.81 10.23 -31.33
C ILE A 30 12.96 11.25 -32.07
N LEU A 31 13.30 11.51 -33.33
CA LEU A 31 12.75 12.59 -34.13
C LEU A 31 11.63 12.12 -35.07
N GLY A 32 10.51 12.81 -35.07
CA GLY A 32 9.46 12.65 -36.07
C GLY A 32 9.53 13.76 -37.14
N VAL A 33 9.63 13.36 -38.41
CA VAL A 33 9.78 14.28 -39.55
C VAL A 33 8.58 14.15 -40.49
N ALA A 34 7.42 14.67 -40.10
CA ALA A 34 6.26 14.70 -40.98
C ALA A 34 5.82 16.14 -41.23
N LYS A 35 5.43 16.47 -42.47
CA LYS A 35 5.01 17.83 -42.85
C LYS A 35 3.59 18.17 -42.39
N LYS A 36 2.67 17.20 -42.28
CA LYS A 36 1.26 17.43 -41.98
C LYS A 36 0.75 16.79 -40.72
N ASP A 37 1.25 15.63 -40.37
CA ASP A 37 0.85 14.90 -39.15
C ASP A 37 2.02 14.04 -38.65
N SER A 38 2.70 14.52 -37.64
CA SER A 38 3.83 13.82 -36.99
C SER A 38 3.38 12.81 -35.95
N ASN A 39 2.06 12.73 -35.69
CA ASN A 39 1.52 11.74 -34.76
C ASN A 39 1.50 10.34 -35.40
N GLY A 40 1.93 9.33 -34.66
CA GLY A 40 1.93 7.92 -35.10
C GLY A 40 2.99 7.57 -36.16
N VAL A 41 4.08 8.34 -36.30
CA VAL A 41 5.22 7.97 -37.18
C VAL A 41 6.08 6.83 -36.64
N GLY A 42 5.95 6.48 -35.34
CA GLY A 42 6.71 5.40 -34.72
C GLY A 42 7.52 5.81 -33.49
N LYS A 43 7.55 7.10 -33.10
CA LYS A 43 8.26 7.58 -31.90
C LYS A 43 7.79 6.89 -30.65
N SER A 44 6.50 7.02 -30.34
CA SER A 44 5.89 6.36 -29.17
C SER A 44 5.97 4.84 -29.27
N ALA A 45 5.88 4.24 -30.49
CA ALA A 45 6.06 2.82 -30.65
C ALA A 45 7.48 2.33 -30.24
N MET A 46 8.51 3.14 -30.46
CA MET A 46 9.86 2.82 -30.00
C MET A 46 9.96 2.88 -28.47
N ILE A 47 9.35 3.90 -27.84
CA ILE A 47 9.31 4.01 -26.39
C ILE A 47 8.45 2.87 -25.78
N ASP A 48 7.30 2.56 -26.37
CA ASP A 48 6.45 1.43 -25.95
C ASP A 48 7.18 0.09 -26.06
N ALA A 49 8.02 -0.10 -27.09
CA ALA A 49 8.88 -1.26 -27.23
C ALA A 49 9.92 -1.34 -26.10
N ILE A 50 10.58 -0.24 -25.75
CA ILE A 50 11.50 -0.17 -24.61
C ILE A 50 10.76 -0.47 -23.31
N ARG A 51 9.59 0.15 -23.07
CA ARG A 51 8.74 -0.12 -21.88
C ARG A 51 8.38 -1.60 -21.77
N MET A 52 7.95 -2.22 -22.88
CA MET A 52 7.58 -3.62 -22.93
C MET A 52 8.77 -4.53 -22.58
N ILE A 53 9.96 -4.25 -23.10
CA ILE A 53 11.18 -4.99 -22.77
C ILE A 53 11.56 -4.78 -21.29
N LEU A 54 11.34 -3.60 -20.75
CA LEU A 54 11.53 -3.32 -19.33
C LEU A 54 10.35 -3.81 -18.45
N GLY A 55 9.62 -4.83 -18.90
CA GLY A 55 8.65 -5.59 -18.12
C GLY A 55 7.22 -5.05 -18.13
N GLU A 56 6.87 -4.10 -19.01
CA GLU A 56 5.48 -3.68 -19.18
C GLU A 56 4.66 -4.72 -19.94
N LYS A 57 3.34 -4.67 -19.78
CA LYS A 57 2.41 -5.45 -20.62
C LYS A 57 2.56 -5.00 -22.07
N MET A 58 2.31 -5.90 -22.98
CA MET A 58 2.37 -5.58 -24.41
C MET A 58 1.33 -4.51 -24.76
N PRO A 59 1.73 -3.44 -25.46
CA PRO A 59 0.82 -2.41 -25.94
C PRO A 59 -0.28 -2.98 -26.84
N ASN A 60 -1.52 -2.51 -26.68
CA ASN A 60 -2.65 -2.94 -27.51
C ASN A 60 -2.40 -2.69 -28.99
N ASP A 61 -1.68 -1.59 -29.31
CA ASP A 61 -1.30 -1.25 -30.68
C ASP A 61 -0.36 -2.27 -31.34
N PHE A 62 0.33 -3.10 -30.55
CA PHE A 62 1.14 -4.21 -31.08
C PHE A 62 0.33 -5.51 -31.17
N LYS A 63 -0.52 -5.83 -30.17
CA LYS A 63 -1.28 -7.09 -30.09
C LYS A 63 -2.20 -7.35 -31.28
N HIS A 64 -2.80 -6.30 -31.84
CA HIS A 64 -3.87 -6.41 -32.85
C HIS A 64 -3.38 -6.16 -34.28
N LYS A 65 -2.05 -6.12 -34.52
CA LYS A 65 -1.50 -5.89 -35.85
C LYS A 65 -1.10 -7.18 -36.51
N GLU A 66 -1.88 -7.59 -37.50
CA GLU A 66 -1.65 -8.83 -38.26
C GLU A 66 -0.24 -8.89 -38.90
N GLU A 67 0.26 -7.76 -39.40
CA GLU A 67 1.57 -7.72 -40.06
C GLU A 67 2.73 -8.02 -39.09
N LEU A 68 2.62 -7.57 -37.82
CA LEU A 68 3.59 -7.88 -36.77
C LEU A 68 3.55 -9.36 -36.40
N ALA A 69 2.34 -9.92 -36.28
CA ALA A 69 2.15 -11.35 -35.99
C ALA A 69 2.61 -12.25 -37.17
N LYS A 70 2.29 -11.88 -38.42
CA LYS A 70 2.71 -12.65 -39.62
C LYS A 70 4.21 -12.77 -39.76
N ARG A 71 4.96 -11.76 -39.32
CA ARG A 71 6.44 -11.74 -39.39
C ARG A 71 7.10 -12.33 -38.16
N ASP A 72 6.31 -12.64 -37.13
CA ASP A 72 6.80 -13.13 -35.84
C ASP A 72 7.90 -12.23 -35.26
N ILE A 73 7.53 -11.02 -34.90
CA ILE A 73 8.48 -9.98 -34.50
C ILE A 73 8.95 -10.20 -33.06
N LEU A 74 10.27 -10.25 -32.90
CA LEU A 74 11.01 -10.20 -31.65
C LEU A 74 11.68 -8.82 -31.53
N ILE A 75 11.38 -8.08 -30.47
CA ILE A 75 12.07 -6.82 -30.17
C ILE A 75 13.14 -7.11 -29.13
N VAL A 76 14.38 -6.72 -29.41
CA VAL A 76 15.55 -7.04 -28.60
C VAL A 76 16.27 -5.77 -28.21
N LEU A 77 16.56 -5.61 -26.92
CA LEU A 77 17.33 -4.51 -26.36
C LEU A 77 18.67 -5.04 -25.86
N LYS A 78 19.76 -4.57 -26.46
CA LYS A 78 21.10 -4.80 -25.96
C LYS A 78 21.39 -3.82 -24.84
N ILE A 79 21.72 -4.33 -23.68
CA ILE A 79 22.10 -3.56 -22.51
C ILE A 79 23.53 -3.89 -22.08
N GLU A 80 24.16 -2.94 -21.43
CA GLU A 80 25.39 -3.13 -20.70
C GLU A 80 25.20 -2.82 -19.22
N ASN A 81 25.60 -3.73 -18.35
CA ASN A 81 25.57 -3.54 -16.91
C ASN A 81 26.87 -4.05 -16.29
N LYS A 82 27.65 -3.16 -15.66
CA LYS A 82 28.97 -3.49 -15.06
C LYS A 82 29.85 -4.32 -16.02
N ASP A 83 30.07 -3.80 -17.21
CA ASP A 83 30.88 -4.42 -18.28
C ASP A 83 30.33 -5.75 -18.84
N LYS A 84 29.13 -6.16 -18.42
CA LYS A 84 28.46 -7.33 -18.99
C LYS A 84 27.42 -6.90 -20.01
N ILE A 85 27.56 -7.45 -21.22
CA ILE A 85 26.57 -7.25 -22.29
C ILE A 85 25.51 -8.33 -22.18
N GLN A 86 24.23 -7.91 -22.19
CA GLN A 86 23.08 -8.80 -22.18
C GLN A 86 22.03 -8.32 -23.18
N TYR A 87 21.21 -9.23 -23.64
CA TYR A 87 20.14 -8.98 -24.58
C TYR A 87 18.82 -9.36 -23.92
N LEU A 88 17.95 -8.38 -23.74
CA LEU A 88 16.59 -8.53 -23.23
C LEU A 88 15.63 -8.50 -24.41
N ALA A 89 14.66 -9.40 -24.46
CA ALA A 89 13.74 -9.43 -25.59
C ALA A 89 12.29 -9.76 -25.18
N ARG A 90 11.36 -9.30 -26.02
CA ARG A 90 9.95 -9.64 -25.96
C ARG A 90 9.43 -9.95 -27.37
N GLN A 91 8.66 -11.02 -27.50
CA GLN A 91 8.04 -11.46 -28.74
C GLN A 91 6.60 -10.90 -28.81
N ILE A 92 6.21 -10.34 -29.96
CA ILE A 92 4.89 -9.68 -30.07
C ILE A 92 3.72 -10.66 -30.02
N ILE A 93 3.92 -11.90 -30.45
CA ILE A 93 2.87 -12.93 -30.38
C ILE A 93 2.77 -13.60 -29.01
N ASP A 94 3.72 -13.37 -28.12
CA ASP A 94 3.77 -13.96 -26.78
C ASP A 94 3.87 -12.87 -25.69
N ASP A 95 2.75 -12.64 -25.03
CA ASP A 95 2.65 -11.65 -23.95
C ASP A 95 3.06 -12.23 -22.58
N SER A 96 3.22 -13.55 -22.49
CA SER A 96 3.42 -14.27 -21.23
C SER A 96 4.89 -14.39 -20.82
N ASN A 97 5.82 -14.28 -21.77
CA ASN A 97 7.22 -14.54 -21.54
C ASN A 97 8.13 -13.36 -21.88
N GLY A 98 9.26 -13.30 -21.18
CA GLY A 98 10.41 -12.47 -21.52
C GLY A 98 11.62 -13.35 -21.79
N TYR A 99 12.54 -12.85 -22.58
CA TYR A 99 13.66 -13.60 -23.14
C TYR A 99 14.98 -12.91 -22.80
N VAL A 100 15.99 -13.68 -22.40
CA VAL A 100 17.32 -13.16 -22.04
C VAL A 100 18.39 -14.00 -22.72
N ALA A 101 19.42 -13.36 -23.33
CA ALA A 101 20.55 -14.04 -23.95
C ALA A 101 21.83 -13.22 -23.79
N GLU A 102 22.99 -13.84 -24.06
CA GLU A 102 24.28 -13.17 -24.09
C GLU A 102 24.67 -12.68 -25.50
N GLN A 103 23.91 -13.11 -26.52
CA GLN A 103 24.08 -12.69 -27.92
C GLN A 103 22.72 -12.67 -28.62
N VAL A 104 22.64 -11.97 -29.75
CA VAL A 104 21.46 -11.99 -30.61
C VAL A 104 21.30 -13.35 -31.26
N VAL A 105 20.18 -14.01 -31.04
CA VAL A 105 19.83 -15.30 -31.63
C VAL A 105 18.56 -15.18 -32.46
N MET A 106 18.56 -15.70 -33.70
CA MET A 106 17.44 -15.64 -34.64
C MET A 106 16.43 -16.80 -34.44
N ASP A 107 16.60 -17.60 -33.41
CA ASP A 107 15.67 -18.67 -33.01
C ASP A 107 15.35 -18.53 -31.52
N ILE A 108 14.07 -18.53 -31.21
CA ILE A 108 13.59 -18.38 -29.83
C ILE A 108 14.15 -19.45 -28.89
N LYS A 109 14.45 -20.64 -29.41
CA LYS A 109 15.06 -21.75 -28.64
C LYS A 109 16.45 -21.45 -28.08
N GLY A 110 17.15 -20.48 -28.66
CA GLY A 110 18.45 -20.04 -28.16
C GLY A 110 18.40 -19.01 -27.05
N TRP A 111 17.21 -18.64 -26.59
CA TRP A 111 16.98 -17.68 -25.51
C TRP A 111 16.64 -18.39 -24.22
N ASN A 112 17.09 -17.84 -23.09
CA ASN A 112 16.57 -18.21 -21.78
C ASN A 112 15.17 -17.58 -21.60
N ILE A 113 14.17 -18.43 -21.39
CA ILE A 113 12.77 -18.05 -21.31
C ILE A 113 12.40 -17.87 -19.85
N TYR A 114 11.81 -16.74 -19.51
CA TYR A 114 11.29 -16.42 -18.19
C TYR A 114 9.81 -16.09 -18.30
N GLU A 115 8.99 -16.63 -17.41
CA GLU A 115 7.63 -16.16 -17.19
C GLU A 115 7.63 -14.66 -16.84
N LEU A 116 6.63 -13.90 -17.28
CA LEU A 116 6.66 -12.43 -17.23
C LEU A 116 6.99 -11.86 -15.85
N ASP A 117 6.47 -12.45 -14.78
CA ASP A 117 6.73 -11.94 -13.42
C ASP A 117 8.19 -12.19 -13.00
N ARG A 118 8.74 -13.36 -13.29
CA ARG A 118 10.17 -13.64 -13.08
C ARG A 118 11.07 -12.79 -13.97
N TYR A 119 10.64 -12.52 -15.20
CA TYR A 119 11.34 -11.61 -16.08
C TYR A 119 11.39 -10.18 -15.52
N ARG A 120 10.29 -9.71 -14.94
CA ARG A 120 10.21 -8.41 -14.25
C ARG A 120 11.18 -8.32 -13.07
N GLU A 121 11.24 -9.35 -12.25
CA GLU A 121 12.20 -9.45 -11.15
C GLU A 121 13.65 -9.41 -11.67
N TYR A 122 13.93 -10.14 -12.74
CA TYR A 122 15.23 -10.14 -13.39
C TYR A 122 15.63 -8.74 -13.86
N VAL A 123 14.73 -8.05 -14.57
CA VAL A 123 14.96 -6.68 -15.07
C VAL A 123 15.09 -5.69 -13.91
N GLN A 124 14.27 -5.82 -12.87
CA GLN A 124 14.36 -5.00 -11.67
C GLN A 124 15.73 -5.12 -11.00
N ASN A 125 16.24 -6.33 -10.86
CA ASN A 125 17.54 -6.59 -10.25
C ASN A 125 18.68 -5.98 -11.07
N ILE A 126 18.58 -5.96 -12.41
CA ILE A 126 19.58 -5.31 -13.27
C ILE A 126 19.53 -3.78 -13.12
N ILE A 127 18.34 -3.20 -13.10
CA ILE A 127 18.19 -1.73 -13.04
C ILE A 127 18.60 -1.16 -11.68
N PHE A 128 18.33 -1.90 -10.59
CA PHE A 128 18.54 -1.45 -9.21
C PHE A 128 19.57 -2.29 -8.45
N GLU A 129 20.51 -2.91 -9.15
CA GLU A 129 21.54 -3.79 -8.56
C GLU A 129 22.33 -3.11 -7.41
N ASP A 130 22.50 -1.79 -7.48
CA ASP A 130 23.21 -1.01 -6.48
C ASP A 130 22.36 -0.62 -5.26
N LEU A 131 21.06 -0.89 -5.30
CA LEU A 131 20.10 -0.50 -4.28
C LEU A 131 19.49 -1.74 -3.62
N ASN A 132 20.11 -2.22 -2.53
CA ASN A 132 19.58 -3.33 -1.73
C ASN A 132 18.73 -2.79 -0.57
N GLY A 133 17.45 -3.20 -0.50
CA GLY A 133 16.57 -2.82 0.61
C GLY A 133 15.25 -3.61 0.60
N GLU A 134 14.67 -3.82 1.78
CA GLU A 134 13.45 -4.63 1.94
C GLU A 134 12.17 -3.97 1.40
N ASP A 135 12.15 -2.66 1.14
CA ASP A 135 10.94 -1.90 0.75
C ASP A 135 11.08 -1.15 -0.59
N ILE A 136 11.87 -1.68 -1.53
CA ILE A 136 12.02 -1.06 -2.85
C ILE A 136 10.66 -1.08 -3.58
N PRO A 137 10.18 0.06 -4.11
CA PRO A 137 8.97 0.08 -4.93
C PRO A 137 9.12 -0.85 -6.15
N SER A 138 8.03 -1.50 -6.56
CA SER A 138 8.10 -2.40 -7.73
C SER A 138 8.60 -1.68 -8.98
N LEU A 139 9.31 -2.40 -9.85
CA LEU A 139 9.77 -1.87 -11.14
C LEU A 139 8.62 -1.21 -11.91
N GLN A 140 7.43 -1.79 -11.88
CA GLN A 140 6.23 -1.22 -12.51
C GLN A 140 5.89 0.16 -11.95
N ALA A 141 6.08 0.37 -10.63
CA ALA A 141 5.79 1.65 -9.99
C ALA A 141 6.82 2.71 -10.37
N ILE A 142 8.10 2.36 -10.35
CA ILE A 142 9.22 3.28 -10.61
C ILE A 142 9.32 3.59 -12.10
N ARG A 143 9.09 2.61 -12.98
CA ARG A 143 9.19 2.76 -14.43
C ARG A 143 8.36 3.94 -14.95
N GLU A 144 7.21 4.20 -14.38
CA GLU A 144 6.35 5.29 -14.81
C GLU A 144 6.91 6.68 -14.51
N TYR A 145 7.86 6.78 -13.57
CA TYR A 145 8.63 8.00 -13.31
C TYR A 145 9.91 8.07 -14.16
N ILE A 146 10.48 6.91 -14.51
CA ILE A 146 11.66 6.83 -15.39
C ILE A 146 11.25 6.99 -16.85
N ILE A 147 10.07 6.50 -17.24
CA ILE A 147 9.53 6.59 -18.60
C ILE A 147 8.16 7.29 -18.51
N ARG A 148 8.18 8.59 -18.62
CA ARG A 148 6.98 9.42 -18.50
C ARG A 148 6.38 9.68 -19.89
N ASP A 149 5.08 9.46 -20.04
CA ASP A 149 4.35 9.68 -21.29
C ASP A 149 3.43 10.92 -21.25
N GLU A 150 3.09 11.45 -22.43
CA GLU A 150 2.23 12.64 -22.55
C GLU A 150 0.81 12.41 -21.99
N LYS A 151 0.27 11.20 -22.10
CA LYS A 151 -1.15 10.92 -21.80
C LYS A 151 -1.50 11.10 -20.33
N GLN A 152 -0.60 10.73 -19.43
CA GLN A 152 -0.88 10.70 -17.98
C GLN A 152 0.27 11.23 -17.12
N GLY A 153 1.42 11.53 -17.71
CA GLY A 153 2.65 11.84 -16.98
C GLY A 153 2.85 13.30 -16.63
N PHE A 154 2.21 14.24 -17.33
CA PHE A 154 2.54 15.67 -17.26
C PHE A 154 1.42 16.55 -16.67
N GLY A 155 0.59 16.00 -15.80
CA GLY A 155 -0.40 16.75 -15.02
C GLY A 155 0.14 17.33 -13.72
N ASP A 156 1.04 16.62 -13.07
CA ASP A 156 1.68 16.98 -11.80
C ASP A 156 3.03 16.27 -11.69
N ILE A 157 3.90 16.70 -10.76
CA ILE A 157 5.13 15.97 -10.43
C ILE A 157 4.81 14.56 -9.93
N THR A 158 3.68 14.38 -9.25
CA THR A 158 3.12 13.07 -8.86
C THR A 158 2.24 12.50 -9.98
N LEU A 159 2.19 11.16 -10.07
CA LEU A 159 1.36 10.50 -11.08
C LEU A 159 -0.07 10.32 -10.58
N ALA A 160 -1.03 10.95 -11.26
CA ALA A 160 -2.45 10.95 -10.86
C ALA A 160 -3.09 9.55 -10.78
N ARG A 161 -2.61 8.60 -11.59
CA ARG A 161 -3.09 7.21 -11.63
C ARG A 161 -2.62 6.34 -10.44
N ARG A 162 -1.73 6.86 -9.58
CA ARG A 162 -1.23 6.14 -8.42
C ARG A 162 -1.77 6.74 -7.13
N ASN A 163 -1.88 5.91 -6.10
CA ASN A 163 -2.22 6.43 -4.78
C ASN A 163 -1.05 7.25 -4.20
N ALA A 164 -1.37 8.15 -3.29
CA ALA A 164 -0.40 9.08 -2.70
C ALA A 164 0.74 8.37 -1.94
N ILE A 165 0.49 7.18 -1.38
CA ILE A 165 1.50 6.37 -0.68
C ILE A 165 2.54 5.84 -1.68
N GLN A 166 2.10 5.27 -2.80
CA GLN A 166 3.00 4.79 -3.84
C GLN A 166 3.81 5.92 -4.46
N ASN A 167 3.17 7.06 -4.73
CA ASN A 167 3.87 8.25 -5.24
C ASN A 167 4.99 8.69 -4.29
N SER A 168 4.70 8.81 -3.00
CA SER A 168 5.70 9.18 -1.99
C SER A 168 6.87 8.18 -1.96
N LYS A 169 6.58 6.88 -1.94
CA LYS A 169 7.61 5.84 -1.96
C LYS A 169 8.49 5.91 -3.21
N CYS A 170 7.87 6.07 -4.40
CA CYS A 170 8.62 6.19 -5.65
C CYS A 170 9.50 7.44 -5.68
N LEU A 171 8.97 8.59 -5.26
CA LEU A 171 9.73 9.84 -5.25
C LEU A 171 10.87 9.81 -4.24
N ASN A 172 10.65 9.29 -3.04
CA ASN A 172 11.73 9.10 -2.06
C ASN A 172 12.82 8.18 -2.60
N PHE A 173 12.43 7.06 -3.24
CA PHE A 173 13.37 6.13 -3.85
C PHE A 173 14.20 6.80 -4.95
N LEU A 174 13.55 7.54 -5.86
CA LEU A 174 14.23 8.25 -6.95
C LEU A 174 15.08 9.42 -6.47
N SER A 175 14.76 9.99 -5.31
CA SER A 175 15.55 11.00 -4.63
C SER A 175 16.67 10.41 -3.77
N LEU A 176 16.83 9.08 -3.73
CA LEU A 176 17.78 8.36 -2.87
C LEU A 176 17.59 8.72 -1.39
N LEU A 177 16.34 8.87 -0.95
CA LEU A 177 15.93 9.13 0.42
C LEU A 177 15.45 7.84 1.08
N PRO A 178 15.43 7.77 2.42
CA PRO A 178 14.98 6.58 3.14
C PRO A 178 13.51 6.23 2.87
N LEU A 179 13.19 4.93 2.80
CA LEU A 179 11.89 4.43 2.39
C LEU A 179 10.98 3.97 3.56
N ASN A 180 11.59 3.55 4.69
CA ASN A 180 10.89 2.75 5.71
C ASN A 180 10.23 3.53 6.84
N TYR A 181 10.24 4.85 6.81
CA TYR A 181 9.78 5.69 7.92
C TYR A 181 8.29 5.64 8.23
N GLU A 182 7.48 5.14 7.32
CA GLU A 182 6.05 5.32 7.40
C GLU A 182 5.34 4.12 7.98
N SER A 183 5.86 2.89 7.76
CA SER A 183 5.21 1.66 8.19
C SER A 183 5.10 1.56 9.70
N ASP A 184 6.18 1.85 10.44
CA ASP A 184 6.23 1.74 11.89
C ASP A 184 5.37 2.81 12.57
N ILE A 185 5.47 4.06 12.12
CA ILE A 185 4.63 5.15 12.64
C ILE A 185 3.16 4.90 12.35
N ASN A 186 2.82 4.41 11.17
CA ASN A 186 1.44 4.08 10.80
C ASN A 186 0.90 2.91 11.63
N LYS A 187 1.72 1.90 11.91
CA LYS A 187 1.37 0.79 12.80
C LYS A 187 1.09 1.29 14.22
N LEU A 188 2.00 2.10 14.79
CA LEU A 188 1.82 2.69 16.12
C LEU A 188 0.56 3.57 16.20
N LYS A 189 0.27 4.35 15.15
CA LYS A 189 -0.99 5.13 15.07
C LYS A 189 -2.22 4.26 15.01
N SER A 190 -2.22 3.18 14.23
CA SER A 190 -3.33 2.23 14.17
C SER A 190 -3.59 1.59 15.53
N GLU A 191 -2.54 1.22 16.27
CA GLU A 191 -2.64 0.70 17.63
C GLU A 191 -3.19 1.76 18.60
N GLN A 192 -2.74 3.00 18.48
CA GLN A 192 -3.24 4.14 19.27
C GLN A 192 -4.72 4.41 19.01
N ASP A 193 -5.16 4.39 17.75
CA ASP A 193 -6.56 4.59 17.37
C ASP A 193 -7.44 3.45 17.86
N ALA A 194 -6.96 2.21 17.86
CA ALA A 194 -7.65 1.06 18.41
C ALA A 194 -7.90 1.24 19.93
N LEU A 195 -6.86 1.61 20.68
CA LEU A 195 -6.97 1.90 22.12
C LEU A 195 -7.94 3.07 22.39
N HIS A 196 -7.88 4.12 21.59
CA HIS A 196 -8.79 5.27 21.71
C HIS A 196 -10.25 4.87 21.50
N ASN A 197 -10.52 4.04 20.50
CA ASN A 197 -11.87 3.53 20.22
C ASN A 197 -12.35 2.61 21.34
N GLU A 198 -11.49 1.76 21.89
CA GLU A 198 -11.81 0.90 23.04
C GLU A 198 -12.18 1.72 24.27
N ILE A 199 -11.39 2.73 24.63
CA ILE A 199 -11.69 3.66 25.72
C ILE A 199 -13.03 4.36 25.48
N LYS A 200 -13.33 4.79 24.25
CA LYS A 200 -14.58 5.43 23.88
C LYS A 200 -15.77 4.50 24.07
N ILE A 201 -15.65 3.24 23.69
CA ILE A 201 -16.70 2.22 23.87
C ILE A 201 -16.96 2.00 25.36
N ILE A 202 -15.89 1.78 26.16
CA ILE A 202 -16.04 1.57 27.61
C ILE A 202 -16.69 2.79 28.30
N LYS A 203 -16.29 4.01 27.94
CA LYS A 203 -16.92 5.25 28.44
C LYS A 203 -18.39 5.35 28.05
N THR A 204 -18.80 4.82 26.90
CA THR A 204 -20.20 4.82 26.47
C THR A 204 -21.03 3.82 27.27
N ILE A 205 -20.47 2.64 27.60
CA ILE A 205 -21.12 1.60 28.40
C ILE A 205 -21.23 2.02 29.87
N ALA A 206 -20.23 2.72 30.38
CA ALA A 206 -20.16 3.16 31.79
C ALA A 206 -20.46 4.68 31.95
N LYS A 207 -21.47 5.17 31.23
CA LYS A 207 -21.80 6.60 31.12
C LYS A 207 -22.00 7.31 32.48
N ASP A 208 -22.29 6.56 33.54
CA ASP A 208 -22.56 7.12 34.84
C ASP A 208 -22.01 6.19 35.96
N ILE A 209 -20.70 6.23 36.12
CA ILE A 209 -19.99 5.38 37.10
C ILE A 209 -20.47 5.62 38.53
N SER A 210 -20.94 6.85 38.85
CA SER A 210 -21.48 7.18 40.16
C SER A 210 -22.79 6.43 40.41
N LYS A 211 -23.68 6.39 39.42
CA LYS A 211 -24.93 5.61 39.51
C LYS A 211 -24.68 4.11 39.61
N LEU A 212 -23.70 3.60 38.84
CA LEU A 212 -23.34 2.19 38.95
C LEU A 212 -22.78 1.82 40.32
N LYS A 213 -22.03 2.73 40.98
CA LYS A 213 -21.54 2.51 42.33
C LYS A 213 -22.69 2.57 43.36
N GLU A 214 -23.63 3.49 43.20
CA GLU A 214 -24.83 3.57 44.04
C GLU A 214 -25.72 2.34 43.88
N GLU A 215 -25.93 1.89 42.64
CA GLU A 215 -26.68 0.68 42.31
C GLU A 215 -26.03 -0.57 42.93
N LYS A 216 -24.69 -0.68 42.87
CA LYS A 216 -23.94 -1.74 43.52
C LYS A 216 -24.24 -1.77 45.03
N ILE A 217 -24.13 -0.64 45.72
CA ILE A 217 -24.38 -0.54 47.16
C ILE A 217 -25.83 -0.93 47.50
N LYS A 218 -26.78 -0.49 46.69
CA LYS A 218 -28.19 -0.83 46.84
C LYS A 218 -28.44 -2.33 46.72
N LEU A 219 -27.92 -2.94 45.62
CA LEU A 219 -28.04 -4.38 45.39
C LEU A 219 -27.37 -5.21 46.48
N GLU A 220 -26.16 -4.82 46.93
CA GLU A 220 -25.49 -5.48 48.07
C GLU A 220 -26.30 -5.40 49.36
N SER A 221 -26.97 -4.27 49.60
CA SER A 221 -27.88 -4.09 50.77
C SER A 221 -29.13 -4.96 50.65
N GLU A 222 -29.75 -5.05 49.47
CA GLU A 222 -30.93 -5.89 49.20
C GLU A 222 -30.62 -7.37 49.34
N ILE A 223 -29.49 -7.82 48.78
CA ILE A 223 -28.99 -9.19 48.93
C ILE A 223 -28.76 -9.53 50.39
N LEU A 224 -28.12 -8.63 51.15
CA LEU A 224 -27.87 -8.86 52.57
C LEU A 224 -29.17 -8.99 53.38
N LYS A 225 -30.22 -8.22 53.03
CA LYS A 225 -31.55 -8.32 53.67
C LYS A 225 -32.21 -9.67 53.37
N MET A 226 -32.15 -10.13 52.09
CA MET A 226 -32.72 -11.41 51.71
C MET A 226 -31.95 -12.59 52.35
N GLU A 227 -30.62 -12.49 52.43
CA GLU A 227 -29.78 -13.48 53.12
C GLU A 227 -30.12 -13.57 54.62
N LYS A 228 -30.36 -12.42 55.28
CA LYS A 228 -30.81 -12.38 56.65
C LYS A 228 -32.20 -13.02 56.82
N MET A 229 -33.14 -12.73 55.92
CA MET A 229 -34.48 -13.35 55.94
C MET A 229 -34.36 -14.88 55.80
N LEU A 230 -33.52 -15.40 54.92
CA LEU A 230 -33.26 -16.85 54.80
C LEU A 230 -32.64 -17.45 56.05
N ASN A 231 -31.77 -16.69 56.75
CA ASN A 231 -31.15 -17.16 58.02
C ASN A 231 -32.07 -17.04 59.25
N THR A 232 -33.12 -16.19 59.17
CA THR A 232 -34.10 -16.02 60.28
C THR A 232 -35.32 -16.93 60.15
N VAL A 233 -35.44 -17.68 59.06
CA VAL A 233 -36.39 -18.78 58.96
C VAL A 233 -35.88 -19.90 59.87
N ASP A 234 -36.44 -19.91 61.10
CA ASP A 234 -36.04 -20.76 62.19
C ASP A 234 -36.42 -22.21 61.88
N VAL A 235 -35.45 -23.05 61.60
CA VAL A 235 -35.57 -24.49 61.39
C VAL A 235 -35.18 -25.19 62.70
N SER A 236 -35.56 -24.62 63.85
CA SER A 236 -35.22 -25.11 65.13
C SER A 236 -36.35 -25.97 65.74
N GLU A 237 -36.73 -27.07 65.09
CA GLU A 237 -37.31 -28.20 65.83
C GLU A 237 -37.11 -29.51 65.05
N LYS A 238 -36.10 -30.29 65.56
CA LYS A 238 -35.96 -31.73 65.39
C LYS A 238 -35.74 -32.23 63.96
N ILE A 239 -34.47 -32.28 63.57
CA ILE A 239 -33.97 -33.39 62.73
C ILE A 239 -32.43 -33.37 62.83
N ASP A 240 -31.80 -34.56 62.95
CA ASP A 240 -30.34 -34.77 62.77
C ASP A 240 -29.95 -34.37 61.37
N TYR A 241 -29.52 -33.17 61.22
CA TYR A 241 -29.21 -32.52 59.97
C TYR A 241 -27.71 -32.21 59.92
N ASP A 242 -27.04 -32.64 58.86
CA ASP A 242 -25.63 -32.36 58.64
C ASP A 242 -25.52 -30.87 58.14
N GLU A 243 -25.77 -29.95 59.09
CA GLU A 243 -25.84 -28.49 58.87
C GLU A 243 -24.56 -27.95 58.22
N GLU A 244 -23.43 -28.53 58.58
CA GLU A 244 -22.13 -28.15 57.99
C GLU A 244 -22.04 -28.50 56.51
N LYS A 245 -22.53 -29.67 56.08
CA LYS A 245 -22.54 -30.07 54.68
C LYS A 245 -23.43 -29.21 53.82
N TYR A 246 -24.61 -28.88 54.31
CA TYR A 246 -25.55 -27.99 53.62
C TYR A 246 -24.99 -26.57 53.45
N ILE A 247 -24.47 -25.95 54.50
CA ILE A 247 -23.90 -24.61 54.51
C ILE A 247 -22.68 -24.58 53.58
N LEU A 248 -21.83 -25.62 53.65
CA LEU A 248 -20.66 -25.73 52.80
C LEU A 248 -21.03 -25.92 51.31
N ALA A 249 -22.01 -26.77 51.00
CA ALA A 249 -22.50 -27.00 49.65
C ALA A 249 -23.15 -25.74 49.08
N LYS A 250 -23.95 -25.02 49.87
CA LYS A 250 -24.59 -23.72 49.50
C LYS A 250 -23.55 -22.64 49.20
N LYS A 251 -22.50 -22.53 50.02
CA LYS A 251 -21.39 -21.59 49.81
C LYS A 251 -20.59 -21.92 48.54
N LYS A 252 -20.33 -23.20 48.29
CA LYS A 252 -19.65 -23.67 47.08
C LYS A 252 -20.52 -23.46 45.84
N LEU A 253 -21.83 -23.74 45.92
CA LEU A 253 -22.77 -23.51 44.83
C LEU A 253 -22.80 -22.04 44.41
N LYS A 254 -22.87 -21.12 45.37
CA LYS A 254 -22.80 -19.67 45.09
C LYS A 254 -21.53 -19.25 44.38
N ALA A 255 -20.39 -19.81 44.79
CA ALA A 255 -19.11 -19.53 44.14
C ALA A 255 -19.06 -20.05 42.66
N VAL A 256 -19.59 -21.26 42.45
CA VAL A 256 -19.66 -21.90 41.11
C VAL A 256 -20.62 -21.13 40.20
N GLU A 257 -21.78 -20.73 40.68
CA GLU A 257 -22.75 -19.92 39.94
C GLU A 257 -22.15 -18.56 39.49
N SER A 258 -21.41 -17.91 40.38
CA SER A 258 -20.70 -16.67 40.06
C SER A 258 -19.63 -16.89 38.96
N GLN A 259 -18.92 -18.04 38.99
CA GLN A 259 -17.95 -18.38 37.97
C GLN A 259 -18.60 -18.69 36.61
N ILE A 260 -19.70 -19.45 36.62
CA ILE A 260 -20.49 -19.74 35.40
C ILE A 260 -20.94 -18.44 34.76
N PHE A 261 -21.52 -17.53 35.52
CA PHE A 261 -21.99 -16.25 35.02
C PHE A 261 -20.86 -15.43 34.36
N LYS A 262 -19.70 -15.33 35.02
CA LYS A 262 -18.54 -14.61 34.45
C LYS A 262 -18.09 -15.21 33.13
N LYS A 263 -18.06 -16.53 33.02
CA LYS A 263 -17.62 -17.23 31.80
C LYS A 263 -18.66 -17.16 30.68
N GLU A 264 -19.95 -17.30 30.99
CA GLU A 264 -21.04 -17.10 30.00
C GLU A 264 -21.04 -15.69 29.44
N TYR A 265 -20.79 -14.70 30.27
CA TYR A 265 -20.67 -13.31 29.79
C TYR A 265 -19.48 -13.12 28.88
N SER A 266 -18.30 -13.64 29.25
CA SER A 266 -17.11 -13.56 28.39
C SER A 266 -17.36 -14.26 27.05
N LYS A 267 -18.03 -15.41 27.06
CA LYS A 267 -18.42 -16.14 25.85
C LYS A 267 -19.32 -15.26 24.95
N ARG A 268 -20.38 -14.67 25.51
CA ARG A 268 -21.27 -13.76 24.74
C ARG A 268 -20.52 -12.56 24.15
N GLN A 269 -19.51 -12.02 24.83
CA GLN A 269 -18.70 -10.91 24.30
C GLN A 269 -17.87 -11.35 23.08
N PHE A 270 -17.32 -12.57 23.10
CA PHE A 270 -16.62 -13.12 21.94
C PHE A 270 -17.58 -13.44 20.79
N GLU A 271 -18.76 -14.01 21.06
CA GLU A 271 -19.81 -14.27 20.08
C GLU A 271 -20.28 -12.98 19.39
N GLN A 272 -20.55 -11.92 20.15
CA GLN A 272 -20.89 -10.60 19.60
C GLN A 272 -19.75 -9.97 18.79
N SER A 273 -18.51 -10.26 19.16
CA SER A 273 -17.33 -9.79 18.41
C SER A 273 -17.21 -10.50 17.06
N ILE A 274 -17.49 -11.79 17.00
CA ILE A 274 -17.55 -12.57 15.74
C ILE A 274 -18.71 -12.05 14.87
N GLU A 275 -19.91 -11.93 15.42
CA GLU A 275 -21.08 -11.43 14.69
C GLU A 275 -20.84 -10.03 14.12
N GLY A 276 -20.20 -9.14 14.88
CA GLY A 276 -19.80 -7.82 14.42
C GLY A 276 -18.79 -7.84 13.27
N LEU A 277 -17.86 -8.80 13.26
CA LEU A 277 -16.92 -9.03 12.16
C LEU A 277 -17.64 -9.58 10.93
N GLU A 278 -18.52 -10.57 11.10
CA GLU A 278 -19.31 -11.17 10.02
C GLU A 278 -20.27 -10.18 9.37
N GLN A 279 -20.93 -9.33 10.15
CA GLN A 279 -21.80 -8.28 9.62
C GLN A 279 -21.03 -7.24 8.80
N ARG A 280 -19.81 -6.87 9.22
CA ARG A 280 -18.95 -5.97 8.45
C ARG A 280 -18.47 -6.62 7.15
N HIS A 281 -18.11 -7.89 7.21
CA HIS A 281 -17.75 -8.67 6.02
C HIS A 281 -18.94 -8.81 5.06
N LYS A 282 -20.13 -9.13 5.58
CA LYS A 282 -21.35 -9.22 4.78
C LYS A 282 -21.72 -7.90 4.12
N LYS A 283 -21.62 -6.77 4.82
CA LYS A 283 -21.82 -5.42 4.24
C LYS A 283 -20.79 -5.11 3.15
N MET A 284 -19.55 -5.57 3.29
CA MET A 284 -18.55 -5.45 2.24
C MET A 284 -18.85 -6.36 1.05
N CYS A 285 -19.28 -7.61 1.28
CA CYS A 285 -19.73 -8.50 0.21
C CYS A 285 -21.00 -7.97 -0.49
N GLU A 286 -21.88 -7.27 0.19
CA GLU A 286 -23.03 -6.56 -0.40
C GLU A 286 -22.59 -5.36 -1.23
N LEU A 287 -21.52 -4.66 -0.85
CA LEU A 287 -20.81 -3.68 -1.69
C LEU A 287 -20.22 -4.33 -2.96
N VAL A 288 -19.88 -5.63 -2.92
CA VAL A 288 -19.45 -6.42 -4.12
C VAL A 288 -20.59 -6.59 -5.12
N ASN A 289 -21.83 -6.69 -4.70
CA ASN A 289 -22.97 -6.70 -5.63
C ASN A 289 -23.17 -5.35 -6.35
N LEU A 290 -22.60 -4.27 -5.85
CA LEU A 290 -22.34 -3.05 -6.59
C LEU A 290 -21.26 -3.24 -7.69
N GLN A 291 -20.58 -4.39 -7.77
CA GLN A 291 -19.63 -4.71 -8.86
C GLN A 291 -20.30 -4.66 -10.24
N LEU A 292 -21.58 -4.91 -10.35
CA LEU A 292 -22.31 -4.73 -11.62
C LEU A 292 -22.39 -3.24 -12.02
N TYR A 293 -22.51 -2.35 -11.05
CA TYR A 293 -22.44 -0.90 -11.25
C TYR A 293 -21.00 -0.44 -11.44
N PHE A 294 -20.07 -1.02 -10.68
CA PHE A 294 -18.62 -0.79 -10.80
C PHE A 294 -18.04 -1.38 -12.09
N LYS A 295 -18.52 -2.52 -12.60
CA LYS A 295 -18.09 -3.05 -13.90
C LYS A 295 -18.43 -2.11 -15.06
N GLN A 296 -19.50 -1.35 -14.96
CA GLN A 296 -19.78 -0.28 -15.92
C GLN A 296 -18.87 0.93 -15.73
N MET A 297 -18.43 1.23 -14.50
CA MET A 297 -17.43 2.27 -14.22
C MET A 297 -15.99 1.80 -14.49
N LEU A 298 -15.68 0.51 -14.36
CA LEU A 298 -14.38 -0.10 -14.68
C LEU A 298 -14.04 -0.03 -16.18
N GLN A 299 -15.02 0.21 -17.07
CA GLN A 299 -14.72 0.59 -18.46
C GLN A 299 -14.02 1.94 -18.58
N TYR A 300 -14.08 2.78 -17.56
CA TYR A 300 -13.50 4.12 -17.52
C TYR A 300 -12.35 4.28 -16.51
N PHE A 301 -12.14 3.33 -15.60
CA PHE A 301 -11.10 3.36 -14.57
C PHE A 301 -10.41 1.99 -14.46
N PRO A 302 -9.14 1.87 -14.98
CA PRO A 302 -8.48 0.58 -15.08
C PRO A 302 -7.94 0.06 -13.73
N GLU A 303 -7.75 -1.24 -13.70
CA GLU A 303 -6.96 -2.17 -12.85
C GLU A 303 -6.60 -1.79 -11.38
N ASP A 304 -6.33 -0.53 -11.04
CA ASP A 304 -5.95 -0.09 -9.70
C ASP A 304 -7.11 -0.12 -8.69
N LEU A 305 -8.35 0.06 -9.16
CA LEU A 305 -9.56 -0.08 -8.32
C LEU A 305 -9.86 -1.55 -8.01
N GLU A 306 -9.59 -2.45 -8.96
CA GLU A 306 -9.79 -3.89 -8.78
C GLU A 306 -8.75 -4.48 -7.82
N LYS A 307 -7.52 -3.98 -7.87
CA LYS A 307 -6.43 -4.37 -6.97
C LYS A 307 -6.67 -3.87 -5.55
N ASN A 308 -7.03 -2.61 -5.37
CA ASN A 308 -7.38 -2.04 -4.05
C ASN A 308 -8.59 -2.75 -3.42
N TYR A 309 -9.53 -3.23 -4.24
CA TYR A 309 -10.67 -3.99 -3.79
C TYR A 309 -10.27 -5.42 -3.35
N LYS A 310 -9.44 -6.12 -4.14
CA LYS A 310 -8.90 -7.45 -3.79
C LYS A 310 -8.01 -7.39 -2.55
N ASP A 311 -7.21 -6.35 -2.39
CA ASP A 311 -6.38 -6.14 -1.21
C ASP A 311 -7.24 -5.87 0.03
N MET A 312 -8.35 -5.13 -0.10
CA MET A 312 -9.31 -4.92 0.98
C MET A 312 -10.09 -6.21 1.31
N GLU A 313 -10.54 -6.97 0.32
CA GLU A 313 -11.20 -8.25 0.51
C GLU A 313 -10.27 -9.26 1.18
N TYR A 314 -9.03 -9.35 0.75
CA TYR A 314 -7.98 -10.17 1.37
C TYR A 314 -7.72 -9.74 2.82
N PHE A 315 -7.59 -8.45 3.08
CA PHE A 315 -7.38 -7.91 4.43
C PHE A 315 -8.55 -8.26 5.37
N PHE A 316 -9.79 -8.10 4.92
CA PHE A 316 -10.95 -8.44 5.74
C PHE A 316 -11.12 -9.94 5.91
N SER A 317 -10.84 -10.75 4.89
CA SER A 317 -10.82 -12.23 4.99
C SER A 317 -9.75 -12.68 5.97
N TYR A 318 -8.54 -12.13 5.88
CA TYR A 318 -7.44 -12.39 6.80
C TYR A 318 -7.79 -11.99 8.26
N MET A 319 -8.43 -10.84 8.44
CA MET A 319 -8.89 -10.39 9.77
C MET A 319 -9.99 -11.28 10.33
N LEU A 320 -10.88 -11.78 9.48
CA LEU A 320 -11.95 -12.70 9.85
C LEU A 320 -11.40 -14.06 10.26
N GLU A 321 -10.49 -14.62 9.48
CA GLU A 321 -9.83 -15.90 9.78
C GLU A 321 -9.01 -15.79 11.07
N ASN A 322 -8.07 -14.86 11.16
CA ASN A 322 -7.15 -14.82 12.30
C ASN A 322 -7.78 -14.36 13.62
N ARG A 323 -8.67 -13.35 13.60
CA ARG A 323 -9.39 -12.93 14.81
C ARG A 323 -10.61 -13.79 15.08
N GLY A 324 -11.30 -14.25 14.04
CA GLY A 324 -12.41 -15.17 14.15
C GLY A 324 -11.96 -16.49 14.76
N ASP A 325 -10.86 -17.04 14.33
CA ASP A 325 -10.30 -18.29 14.87
C ASP A 325 -9.80 -18.13 16.30
N TYR A 326 -9.17 -16.99 16.63
CA TYR A 326 -8.83 -16.69 18.03
C TYR A 326 -10.08 -16.64 18.91
N PHE A 327 -11.13 -15.95 18.51
CA PHE A 327 -12.36 -15.87 19.28
C PHE A 327 -13.08 -17.22 19.37
N LYS A 328 -13.12 -18.00 18.28
CA LYS A 328 -13.68 -19.37 18.27
C LYS A 328 -12.93 -20.28 19.24
N SER A 329 -11.61 -20.33 19.16
CA SER A 329 -10.78 -21.10 20.07
C SER A 329 -11.00 -20.69 21.54
N ARG A 330 -11.21 -19.39 21.80
CA ARG A 330 -11.48 -18.90 23.14
C ARG A 330 -12.88 -19.26 23.61
N ILE A 331 -13.88 -19.25 22.72
CA ILE A 331 -15.24 -19.74 23.00
C ILE A 331 -15.22 -21.24 23.34
N GLU A 332 -14.54 -22.07 22.57
CA GLU A 332 -14.39 -23.51 22.82
C GLU A 332 -13.78 -23.76 24.21
N THR A 333 -12.71 -23.04 24.55
CA THR A 333 -12.10 -23.14 25.89
C THR A 333 -13.10 -22.77 27.00
N LEU A 334 -13.86 -21.70 26.79
CA LEU A 334 -14.89 -21.28 27.77
C LEU A 334 -16.04 -22.29 27.87
N GLU A 335 -16.43 -22.94 26.79
CA GLU A 335 -17.46 -23.98 26.75
C GLU A 335 -17.03 -25.22 27.55
N GLU A 336 -15.77 -25.65 27.40
CA GLU A 336 -15.21 -26.76 28.19
C GLU A 336 -15.20 -26.41 29.69
N GLU A 337 -14.78 -25.18 30.02
CA GLU A 337 -14.76 -24.71 31.39
C GLU A 337 -16.18 -24.58 31.99
N LEU A 338 -17.13 -24.07 31.20
CA LEU A 338 -18.54 -23.98 31.58
C LEU A 338 -19.15 -25.37 31.80
N SER A 339 -18.87 -26.34 30.94
CA SER A 339 -19.33 -27.71 31.08
C SER A 339 -18.88 -28.35 32.42
N LYS A 340 -17.61 -28.17 32.79
CA LYS A 340 -17.08 -28.64 34.08
C LYS A 340 -17.77 -27.97 35.27
N LEU A 341 -18.00 -26.67 35.19
CA LEU A 341 -18.69 -25.92 36.23
C LEU A 341 -20.17 -26.29 36.35
N GLN A 342 -20.85 -26.61 35.25
CA GLN A 342 -22.24 -27.05 35.23
C GLN A 342 -22.39 -28.45 35.86
N ILE A 343 -21.44 -29.34 35.61
CA ILE A 343 -21.41 -30.67 36.29
C ILE A 343 -21.26 -30.48 37.80
N ASN A 344 -20.30 -29.66 38.23
CA ASN A 344 -20.09 -29.36 39.65
C ASN A 344 -21.31 -28.67 40.29
N LYS A 345 -21.97 -27.75 39.56
CA LYS A 345 -23.24 -27.14 39.99
C LYS A 345 -24.31 -28.19 40.24
N LYS A 346 -24.47 -29.17 39.33
CA LYS A 346 -25.47 -30.23 39.43
C LYS A 346 -25.18 -31.17 40.61
N GLU A 347 -23.91 -31.50 40.85
CA GLU A 347 -23.51 -32.28 42.02
C GLU A 347 -23.82 -31.56 43.33
N LEU A 348 -23.51 -30.28 43.45
CA LEU A 348 -23.82 -29.46 44.62
C LEU A 348 -25.32 -29.29 44.82
N GLN A 349 -26.09 -29.14 43.74
CA GLN A 349 -27.57 -29.11 43.82
C GLN A 349 -28.16 -30.43 44.29
N ASN A 350 -27.60 -31.59 43.89
CA ASN A 350 -28.00 -32.90 44.37
C ASN A 350 -27.76 -33.03 45.88
N ILE A 351 -26.57 -32.64 46.36
CA ILE A 351 -26.23 -32.66 47.79
C ILE A 351 -27.21 -31.78 48.57
N ILE A 352 -27.53 -30.60 48.09
CA ILE A 352 -28.52 -29.69 48.70
C ILE A 352 -29.90 -30.33 48.68
N SER A 353 -30.33 -30.95 47.57
CA SER A 353 -31.65 -31.57 47.46
C SER A 353 -31.80 -32.81 48.32
N GLU A 354 -30.74 -33.61 48.46
CA GLU A 354 -30.72 -34.76 49.38
C GLU A 354 -30.81 -34.31 50.82
N SER A 355 -30.10 -33.25 51.17
CA SER A 355 -30.17 -32.64 52.50
C SER A 355 -31.54 -31.97 52.81
N THR A 356 -32.33 -31.60 51.78
CA THR A 356 -33.65 -30.95 51.93
C THR A 356 -34.83 -31.92 51.77
N LYS A 357 -34.66 -33.16 51.29
CA LYS A 357 -35.73 -34.17 51.12
C LYS A 357 -36.50 -34.52 52.40
N ILE A 358 -36.02 -34.09 53.57
CA ILE A 358 -36.60 -34.36 54.86
C ILE A 358 -37.67 -33.32 55.24
N PHE A 359 -37.86 -32.25 54.45
CA PHE A 359 -38.88 -31.22 54.74
C PHE A 359 -40.19 -31.50 54.02
N GLN A 360 -41.18 -32.04 54.71
CA GLN A 360 -42.54 -32.25 54.20
C GLN A 360 -43.49 -31.07 54.48
N ASN A 361 -43.03 -29.84 54.57
CA ASN A 361 -43.90 -28.67 54.70
C ASN A 361 -43.82 -27.83 53.42
N THR A 362 -44.75 -28.04 52.53
CA THR A 362 -44.78 -27.49 51.16
C THR A 362 -44.76 -25.94 51.12
N GLN A 363 -45.38 -25.25 52.04
CA GLN A 363 -45.49 -23.79 52.00
C GLN A 363 -44.17 -23.07 52.37
N LEU A 364 -43.41 -23.61 53.33
CA LEU A 364 -42.11 -23.06 53.73
C LEU A 364 -41.04 -23.29 52.64
N VAL A 365 -41.14 -24.42 51.94
CA VAL A 365 -40.24 -24.77 50.81
C VAL A 365 -40.46 -23.86 49.63
N ASP A 366 -41.72 -23.51 49.32
CA ASP A 366 -42.07 -22.59 48.23
C ASP A 366 -41.60 -21.16 48.55
N ASP A 367 -41.71 -20.68 49.76
CA ASP A 367 -41.21 -19.36 50.20
C ASP A 367 -39.67 -19.29 50.13
N ILE A 368 -38.98 -20.33 50.62
CA ILE A 368 -37.50 -20.43 50.50
C ILE A 368 -37.08 -20.49 49.02
N HIS A 369 -37.81 -21.23 48.21
CA HIS A 369 -37.52 -21.32 46.75
C HIS A 369 -37.70 -19.97 46.07
N ASN A 370 -38.78 -19.24 46.35
CA ASN A 370 -39.03 -17.92 45.81
C ASN A 370 -37.98 -16.89 46.22
N ILE A 371 -37.58 -16.86 47.51
CA ILE A 371 -36.52 -15.98 48.01
C ILE A 371 -35.17 -16.34 47.32
N ASN A 372 -34.85 -17.64 47.15
CA ASN A 372 -33.64 -18.03 46.44
C ASN A 372 -33.65 -17.64 44.96
N GLN A 373 -34.81 -17.74 44.26
CA GLN A 373 -34.93 -17.25 42.90
C GLN A 373 -34.71 -15.73 42.81
N GLN A 374 -35.35 -14.96 43.71
CA GLN A 374 -35.14 -13.49 43.77
C GLN A 374 -33.67 -13.16 44.08
N LEU A 375 -33.05 -13.88 44.98
CA LEU A 375 -31.67 -13.70 45.38
C LEU A 375 -30.72 -13.98 44.20
N ASN A 376 -31.00 -15.00 43.39
CA ASN A 376 -30.23 -15.29 42.15
C ASN A 376 -30.35 -14.16 41.12
N VAL A 377 -31.55 -13.56 40.95
CA VAL A 377 -31.76 -12.41 40.05
C VAL A 377 -30.94 -11.20 40.51
N GLU A 378 -30.97 -10.90 41.82
CA GLU A 378 -30.23 -9.76 42.38
C GLU A 378 -28.71 -10.00 42.33
N TYR A 379 -28.21 -11.22 42.48
CA TYR A 379 -26.82 -11.56 42.28
C TYR A 379 -26.40 -11.40 40.81
N GLN A 380 -27.27 -11.74 39.86
CA GLN A 380 -27.01 -11.50 38.44
C GLN A 380 -26.86 -10.02 38.13
N LYS A 381 -27.78 -9.18 38.66
CA LYS A 381 -27.68 -7.73 38.50
C LYS A 381 -26.40 -7.17 39.14
N LEU A 382 -26.06 -7.61 40.36
CA LEU A 382 -24.83 -7.21 41.03
C LEU A 382 -23.56 -7.59 40.25
N ALA A 383 -23.53 -8.78 39.67
CA ALA A 383 -22.42 -9.21 38.85
C ALA A 383 -22.26 -8.36 37.57
N ASP A 384 -23.38 -7.99 36.93
CA ASP A 384 -23.37 -7.11 35.74
C ASP A 384 -22.86 -5.70 36.11
N VAL A 385 -23.34 -5.14 37.22
CA VAL A 385 -22.89 -3.83 37.71
C VAL A 385 -21.42 -3.84 38.12
N LYS A 386 -20.94 -4.88 38.83
CA LYS A 386 -19.53 -5.04 39.21
C LYS A 386 -18.64 -5.10 37.96
N MET A 387 -19.05 -5.83 36.97
CA MET A 387 -18.29 -5.96 35.73
C MET A 387 -18.21 -4.64 34.95
N LYS A 388 -19.31 -3.84 34.90
CA LYS A 388 -19.27 -2.51 34.30
C LYS A 388 -18.30 -1.58 35.05
N ILE A 389 -18.24 -1.67 36.36
CA ILE A 389 -17.32 -0.91 37.22
C ILE A 389 -15.87 -1.34 36.97
N ASP A 390 -15.61 -2.67 36.89
CA ASP A 390 -14.27 -3.22 36.66
C ASP A 390 -13.74 -2.80 35.27
N LYS A 391 -14.60 -2.89 34.23
CA LYS A 391 -14.25 -2.36 32.89
C LYS A 391 -13.94 -0.86 32.91
N TYR A 392 -14.68 -0.07 33.70
CA TYR A 392 -14.35 1.35 33.83
C TYR A 392 -13.01 1.58 34.51
N ASN A 393 -12.64 0.77 35.49
CA ASN A 393 -11.35 0.86 36.16
C ASN A 393 -10.19 0.53 35.21
N GLU A 394 -10.44 -0.30 34.20
CA GLU A 394 -9.48 -0.65 33.13
C GLU A 394 -9.12 0.56 32.26
N ILE A 395 -10.00 1.58 32.16
CA ILE A 395 -9.73 2.82 31.39
C ILE A 395 -8.41 3.48 31.79
N ASN A 396 -8.07 3.46 33.06
CA ASN A 396 -6.82 4.07 33.54
C ASN A 396 -5.58 3.37 32.97
N ASN A 397 -5.62 2.04 32.82
CA ASN A 397 -4.54 1.26 32.24
C ASN A 397 -4.46 1.49 30.73
N LEU A 398 -5.61 1.42 30.04
CA LEU A 398 -5.70 1.71 28.61
C LEU A 398 -5.25 3.15 28.30
N THR A 399 -5.56 4.12 29.16
CA THR A 399 -5.09 5.51 29.00
C THR A 399 -3.57 5.62 29.17
N LYS A 400 -2.98 4.85 30.10
CA LYS A 400 -1.51 4.80 30.22
C LYS A 400 -0.87 4.20 28.99
N GLU A 401 -1.42 3.11 28.43
CA GLU A 401 -0.95 2.50 27.20
C GLU A 401 -1.10 3.45 26.00
N LEU A 402 -2.23 4.14 25.88
CA LEU A 402 -2.46 5.16 24.87
C LEU A 402 -1.38 6.26 24.92
N ASN A 403 -1.08 6.76 26.11
CA ASN A 403 -0.06 7.78 26.33
C ASN A 403 1.35 7.25 26.02
N LYS A 404 1.61 5.97 26.33
CA LYS A 404 2.87 5.31 25.98
C LYS A 404 3.03 5.23 24.47
N LYS A 405 2.00 4.78 23.75
CA LYS A 405 2.03 4.76 22.28
C LYS A 405 2.20 6.15 21.68
N GLY A 406 1.58 7.17 22.25
CA GLY A 406 1.78 8.56 21.84
C GLY A 406 3.23 9.03 21.98
N LYS A 407 3.92 8.63 23.06
CA LYS A 407 5.35 8.91 23.24
C LYS A 407 6.22 8.17 22.22
N GLU A 408 5.96 6.87 22.00
CA GLU A 408 6.67 6.06 21.00
C GLU A 408 6.56 6.69 19.60
N ILE A 409 5.37 7.20 19.22
CA ILE A 409 5.17 7.90 17.94
C ILE A 409 6.02 9.17 17.86
N ILE A 410 6.09 9.96 18.94
CA ILE A 410 6.91 11.17 18.99
C ILE A 410 8.39 10.81 18.87
N GLU A 411 8.86 9.85 19.66
CA GLU A 411 10.25 9.39 19.65
C GLU A 411 10.67 8.89 18.26
N LYS A 412 9.84 8.03 17.65
CA LYS A 412 10.09 7.56 16.28
C LYS A 412 10.07 8.68 15.25
N THR A 413 9.15 9.63 15.37
CA THR A 413 9.09 10.78 14.46
C THR A 413 10.36 11.63 14.53
N LEU A 414 10.89 11.87 15.75
CA LEU A 414 12.13 12.62 15.94
C LEU A 414 13.37 11.83 15.48
N GLU A 415 13.40 10.51 15.71
CA GLU A 415 14.45 9.62 15.20
C GLU A 415 14.54 9.73 13.68
N TYR A 416 13.40 9.61 12.98
CA TYR A 416 13.34 9.71 11.53
C TYR A 416 13.62 11.12 11.00
N GLU A 417 13.21 12.17 11.71
CA GLU A 417 13.60 13.54 11.37
C GLU A 417 15.12 13.71 11.45
N HIS A 418 15.76 13.13 12.47
CA HIS A 418 17.21 13.14 12.59
C HIS A 418 17.89 12.38 11.45
N GLU A 419 17.39 11.20 11.09
CA GLU A 419 17.90 10.45 9.94
C GLU A 419 17.66 11.20 8.62
N TYR A 420 16.47 11.79 8.40
CA TYR A 420 16.19 12.62 7.24
C TYR A 420 17.22 13.76 7.10
N ASN A 421 17.60 14.40 8.21
CA ASN A 421 18.58 15.49 8.19
C ASN A 421 19.99 15.03 7.74
N GLN A 422 20.31 13.74 7.82
CA GLN A 422 21.57 13.20 7.28
C GLN A 422 21.61 13.25 5.74
N TYR A 423 20.46 13.35 5.08
CA TYR A 423 20.34 13.49 3.63
C TYR A 423 20.29 14.95 3.14
N ALA A 424 20.56 15.93 4.03
CA ALA A 424 20.49 17.35 3.70
C ALA A 424 21.37 17.72 2.50
N THR A 425 22.58 17.16 2.37
CA THR A 425 23.46 17.39 1.23
C THR A 425 22.86 16.85 -0.06
N ASN A 426 22.30 15.63 -0.03
CA ASN A 426 21.63 15.01 -1.17
C ASN A 426 20.41 15.84 -1.63
N ILE A 427 19.59 16.28 -0.68
CA ILE A 427 18.44 17.14 -0.94
C ILE A 427 18.88 18.47 -1.55
N SER A 428 19.89 19.14 -0.97
CA SER A 428 20.46 20.37 -1.52
C SER A 428 20.97 20.19 -2.95
N ASN A 429 21.55 19.05 -3.29
CA ASN A 429 21.99 18.78 -4.67
C ASN A 429 20.81 18.71 -5.61
N ILE A 430 19.72 18.02 -5.24
CA ILE A 430 18.49 17.95 -6.05
C ILE A 430 17.90 19.36 -6.25
N GLU A 431 17.81 20.15 -5.19
CA GLU A 431 17.31 21.54 -5.23
C GLU A 431 18.18 22.43 -6.14
N ASN A 432 19.52 22.30 -6.03
CA ASN A 432 20.46 23.03 -6.87
C ASN A 432 20.35 22.64 -8.35
N HIS A 433 20.17 21.35 -8.67
CA HIS A 433 19.92 20.92 -10.04
C HIS A 433 18.63 21.54 -10.59
N PHE A 434 17.55 21.56 -9.81
CA PHE A 434 16.31 22.18 -10.23
C PHE A 434 16.47 23.68 -10.49
N ILE A 435 17.15 24.40 -9.62
CA ILE A 435 17.47 25.81 -9.79
C ILE A 435 18.28 26.03 -11.06
N ALA A 436 19.35 25.26 -11.28
CA ALA A 436 20.19 25.38 -12.47
C ALA A 436 19.40 25.12 -13.77
N LEU A 437 18.53 24.12 -13.78
CA LEU A 437 17.66 23.83 -14.91
C LEU A 437 16.66 24.95 -15.18
N THR A 438 16.06 25.55 -14.16
CA THR A 438 15.12 26.67 -14.32
C THR A 438 15.83 27.96 -14.77
N GLU A 439 17.04 28.23 -14.26
CA GLU A 439 17.87 29.33 -14.74
C GLU A 439 18.30 29.12 -16.19
N ALA A 440 18.69 27.92 -16.59
CA ALA A 440 19.04 27.62 -17.98
C ALA A 440 17.85 27.83 -18.93
N ALA A 441 16.65 27.33 -18.56
CA ALA A 441 15.45 27.43 -19.38
C ALA A 441 14.93 28.87 -19.51
N TYR A 442 14.85 29.57 -18.38
CA TYR A 442 14.07 30.82 -18.27
C TYR A 442 14.85 32.01 -17.74
N GLY A 443 16.06 31.82 -17.23
CA GLY A 443 16.82 32.88 -16.56
C GLY A 443 16.27 33.26 -15.17
N GLU A 444 15.40 32.42 -14.60
CA GLU A 444 14.72 32.62 -13.32
C GLU A 444 14.93 31.40 -12.43
N LYS A 445 15.01 31.60 -11.11
CA LYS A 445 15.13 30.52 -10.16
C LYS A 445 13.77 29.93 -9.85
N GLY A 446 13.62 28.63 -10.04
CA GLY A 446 12.48 27.88 -9.52
C GLY A 446 12.70 27.52 -8.04
N ASP A 447 11.65 27.07 -7.40
CA ASP A 447 11.64 26.60 -6.02
C ASP A 447 11.30 25.12 -5.98
N LEU A 448 12.25 24.32 -5.50
CA LEU A 448 12.07 22.91 -5.17
C LEU A 448 12.51 22.72 -3.74
N THR A 449 11.59 22.30 -2.88
CA THR A 449 11.87 22.18 -1.45
C THR A 449 11.39 20.83 -0.93
N TYR A 450 12.25 20.18 -0.20
CA TYR A 450 11.97 19.00 0.59
C TYR A 450 11.86 19.37 2.06
N TYR A 451 10.82 18.90 2.74
CA TYR A 451 10.72 19.05 4.19
C TYR A 451 10.11 17.84 4.86
N TYR A 452 10.53 17.60 6.09
CA TYR A 452 9.98 16.54 6.92
C TYR A 452 8.80 17.06 7.74
N GLU A 453 7.62 16.46 7.59
CA GLU A 453 6.41 16.79 8.35
C GLU A 453 6.48 16.10 9.73
N ASN A 454 6.96 16.83 10.74
CA ASN A 454 7.12 16.33 12.10
C ASN A 454 5.83 16.42 12.95
N ASN A 455 4.74 16.97 12.42
CA ASN A 455 3.48 17.06 13.13
C ASN A 455 2.85 15.67 13.33
N VAL A 456 3.01 15.13 14.54
CA VAL A 456 2.50 13.79 14.93
C VAL A 456 0.98 13.64 14.84
N LYS A 457 0.22 14.74 14.86
CA LYS A 457 -1.25 14.72 14.72
C LYS A 457 -1.70 14.51 13.29
N LYS A 458 -0.89 14.89 12.30
CA LYS A 458 -1.22 14.66 10.89
C LYS A 458 -1.02 13.19 10.54
N SER A 459 -1.87 12.70 9.63
CA SER A 459 -1.72 11.35 9.08
C SER A 459 -0.40 11.24 8.33
N ALA A 460 0.33 10.15 8.55
CA ALA A 460 1.53 9.80 7.81
C ALA A 460 1.24 8.85 6.62
N ALA A 461 -0.03 8.66 6.27
CA ALA A 461 -0.42 7.72 5.20
C ALA A 461 0.20 8.07 3.83
N THR A 462 0.48 9.36 3.58
CA THR A 462 1.13 9.84 2.35
C THR A 462 2.63 10.12 2.51
N GLY A 463 3.24 9.61 3.57
CA GLY A 463 4.62 9.91 3.91
C GLY A 463 4.81 11.24 4.65
N ARG A 464 5.95 11.32 5.34
CA ARG A 464 6.34 12.52 6.09
C ARG A 464 7.30 13.41 5.31
N ILE A 465 8.00 12.88 4.32
CA ILE A 465 8.80 13.69 3.39
C ILE A 465 7.83 14.32 2.39
N LYS A 466 7.76 15.63 2.39
CA LYS A 466 6.92 16.43 1.51
C LYS A 466 7.79 17.16 0.51
N ILE A 467 7.31 17.24 -0.72
CA ILE A 467 7.99 17.88 -1.84
C ILE A 467 7.08 18.99 -2.35
N THR A 468 7.62 20.19 -2.44
CA THR A 468 6.98 21.32 -3.14
C THR A 468 7.85 21.72 -4.33
N CYS A 469 7.23 21.96 -5.46
CA CYS A 469 7.93 22.31 -6.71
C CYS A 469 7.14 23.40 -7.42
N GLN A 470 7.75 24.57 -7.62
CA GLN A 470 7.11 25.74 -8.20
C GLN A 470 8.05 26.46 -9.17
N ILE A 471 7.48 27.00 -10.22
CA ILE A 471 8.15 27.93 -11.16
C ILE A 471 7.22 29.09 -11.46
N SER A 472 7.77 30.21 -11.92
CA SER A 472 6.96 31.36 -12.33
C SER A 472 6.00 30.97 -13.47
N ASP A 473 4.77 31.53 -13.47
CA ASP A 473 3.75 31.31 -14.51
C ASP A 473 3.41 29.84 -14.81
N GLU A 474 3.50 28.95 -13.81
CA GLU A 474 3.27 27.52 -13.97
C GLU A 474 1.85 27.12 -14.40
N ASN A 475 0.90 28.06 -14.37
CA ASN A 475 -0.48 27.83 -14.83
C ASN A 475 -0.58 27.64 -16.35
N SER A 476 0.44 28.01 -17.12
CA SER A 476 0.47 27.71 -18.54
C SER A 476 0.88 26.27 -18.79
N HIS A 477 0.19 25.60 -19.73
CA HIS A 477 0.50 24.20 -20.05
C HIS A 477 1.96 23.95 -20.45
N GLY A 478 2.58 24.91 -21.17
CA GLY A 478 3.98 24.79 -21.58
C GLY A 478 4.93 24.84 -20.38
N ARG A 479 4.69 25.73 -19.42
CA ARG A 479 5.50 25.87 -18.22
C ARG A 479 5.27 24.69 -17.25
N LEU A 480 4.05 24.19 -17.12
CA LEU A 480 3.75 23.01 -16.33
C LEU A 480 4.52 21.78 -16.82
N TYR A 481 4.54 21.54 -18.14
CA TYR A 481 5.31 20.42 -18.71
C TYR A 481 6.81 20.58 -18.45
N MET A 482 7.34 21.80 -18.59
CA MET A 482 8.75 22.07 -18.30
C MET A 482 9.07 21.93 -16.82
N LYS A 483 8.18 22.37 -15.92
CA LYS A 483 8.34 22.15 -14.47
C LYS A 483 8.53 20.66 -14.16
N ILE A 484 7.67 19.81 -14.70
CA ILE A 484 7.74 18.37 -14.49
C ILE A 484 9.01 17.79 -15.13
N ASN A 485 9.38 18.19 -16.34
CA ASN A 485 10.63 17.77 -16.96
C ASN A 485 11.85 18.13 -16.10
N MET A 486 11.92 19.38 -15.61
CA MET A 486 13.03 19.87 -14.80
C MET A 486 13.06 19.19 -13.43
N PHE A 487 11.90 18.87 -12.85
CA PHE A 487 11.82 18.09 -11.62
C PHE A 487 12.39 16.67 -11.82
N ASP A 488 11.93 15.95 -12.84
CA ASP A 488 12.43 14.59 -13.12
C ASP A 488 13.93 14.62 -13.46
N LEU A 489 14.38 15.64 -14.20
CA LEU A 489 15.79 15.86 -14.52
C LEU A 489 16.62 16.16 -13.27
N ALA A 490 16.12 16.96 -12.32
CA ALA A 490 16.84 17.23 -11.07
C ALA A 490 17.08 15.95 -10.27
N LEU A 491 16.09 15.07 -10.16
CA LEU A 491 16.22 13.76 -9.55
C LEU A 491 17.20 12.86 -10.32
N PHE A 492 17.15 12.93 -11.66
CA PHE A 492 18.01 12.14 -12.53
C PHE A 492 19.47 12.57 -12.44
N LEU A 493 19.76 13.88 -12.54
CA LEU A 493 21.11 14.42 -12.45
C LEU A 493 21.76 14.15 -11.09
N ASN A 494 20.98 14.24 -10.01
CA ASN A 494 21.46 13.86 -8.68
C ASN A 494 21.90 12.38 -8.62
N ARG A 495 21.14 11.45 -9.26
CA ARG A 495 21.55 10.03 -9.36
C ARG A 495 22.82 9.85 -10.19
N ILE A 496 23.03 10.69 -11.21
CA ILE A 496 24.26 10.71 -12.01
C ILE A 496 25.44 11.13 -11.16
N ASP A 497 25.31 12.20 -10.38
CA ASP A 497 26.37 12.69 -9.48
C ASP A 497 26.77 11.68 -8.42
N LEU A 498 25.80 11.03 -7.82
CA LEU A 498 26.02 10.02 -6.78
C LEU A 498 26.40 8.64 -7.34
N ASP A 499 26.43 8.48 -8.66
CA ASP A 499 26.65 7.22 -9.36
C ASP A 499 25.77 6.06 -8.87
N SER A 500 24.52 6.36 -8.50
CA SER A 500 23.60 5.44 -7.82
C SER A 500 22.23 5.38 -8.50
N GLY A 501 21.58 4.24 -8.42
CA GLY A 501 20.25 4.01 -8.94
C GLY A 501 20.15 3.97 -10.47
N CYS A 502 18.94 4.21 -11.00
CA CYS A 502 18.67 4.18 -12.43
C CYS A 502 19.23 5.43 -13.13
N LYS A 503 20.13 5.19 -14.09
CA LYS A 503 20.78 6.24 -14.88
C LYS A 503 20.16 6.42 -16.27
N ILE A 504 18.88 6.11 -16.40
CA ILE A 504 18.09 6.29 -17.61
C ILE A 504 16.86 7.12 -17.26
N LEU A 505 16.56 8.09 -18.10
CA LEU A 505 15.32 8.87 -18.06
C LEU A 505 14.74 8.95 -19.48
N ILE A 506 13.45 8.73 -19.62
CA ILE A 506 12.76 8.76 -20.92
C ILE A 506 11.52 9.65 -20.80
N HIS A 507 11.42 10.67 -21.63
CA HIS A 507 10.24 11.53 -21.74
C HIS A 507 9.63 11.41 -23.13
N ASP A 508 8.41 10.87 -23.22
CA ASP A 508 7.65 10.79 -24.47
C ASP A 508 6.60 11.90 -24.56
N GLY A 509 6.73 12.78 -25.54
CA GLY A 509 5.78 13.86 -25.81
C GLY A 509 5.86 15.05 -24.87
N SER A 510 6.80 15.11 -23.93
CA SER A 510 6.91 16.16 -22.91
C SER A 510 7.24 17.55 -23.51
N TYR A 511 7.89 17.56 -24.64
CA TYR A 511 8.34 18.78 -25.31
C TYR A 511 7.35 19.31 -26.35
N CYS A 512 6.14 18.77 -26.48
CA CYS A 512 5.15 19.23 -27.44
C CYS A 512 4.61 20.63 -27.11
N LYS A 513 4.48 21.00 -25.85
CA LYS A 513 3.86 22.25 -25.38
C LYS A 513 4.83 23.35 -24.94
N PRO A 514 6.05 23.08 -24.44
CA PRO A 514 7.00 24.10 -24.03
C PRO A 514 7.46 25.01 -25.18
N ASN A 515 7.92 26.20 -24.79
CA ASN A 515 8.50 27.17 -25.76
C ASN A 515 9.77 26.58 -26.42
N PRO A 516 9.94 26.72 -27.77
CA PRO A 516 11.09 26.19 -28.48
C PRO A 516 12.44 26.60 -27.90
N GLY A 517 12.64 27.87 -27.56
CA GLY A 517 13.90 28.36 -27.03
C GLY A 517 14.21 27.81 -25.63
N ALA A 518 13.19 27.67 -24.76
CA ALA A 518 13.39 27.09 -23.42
C ALA A 518 13.75 25.60 -23.49
N LYS A 519 13.10 24.84 -24.41
CA LYS A 519 13.40 23.41 -24.56
C LYS A 519 14.80 23.19 -25.16
N ALA A 520 15.23 23.98 -26.13
CA ALA A 520 16.56 23.88 -26.72
C ALA A 520 17.66 24.05 -25.65
N LYS A 521 17.52 25.08 -24.80
CA LYS A 521 18.47 25.33 -23.70
C LYS A 521 18.54 24.18 -22.72
N ILE A 522 17.42 23.53 -22.37
CA ILE A 522 17.42 22.37 -21.46
C ILE A 522 18.06 21.16 -22.15
N ILE A 523 17.77 20.94 -23.43
CA ILE A 523 18.37 19.87 -24.23
C ILE A 523 19.89 20.01 -24.23
N ASP A 524 20.40 21.18 -24.58
CA ASP A 524 21.84 21.45 -24.62
C ASP A 524 22.49 21.33 -23.23
N TYR A 525 21.89 21.94 -22.20
CA TYR A 525 22.39 21.87 -20.82
C TYR A 525 22.51 20.43 -20.32
N VAL A 526 21.48 19.61 -20.51
CA VAL A 526 21.47 18.22 -20.02
C VAL A 526 22.45 17.36 -20.82
N ASP A 527 22.56 17.55 -22.15
CA ASP A 527 23.48 16.79 -22.98
C ASP A 527 24.94 17.09 -22.60
N GLU A 528 25.30 18.37 -22.46
CA GLU A 528 26.63 18.78 -22.01
C GLU A 528 26.96 18.21 -20.63
N TYR A 529 25.99 18.29 -19.69
CA TYR A 529 26.18 17.76 -18.35
C TYR A 529 26.45 16.26 -18.33
N LEU A 530 25.63 15.47 -19.04
CA LEU A 530 25.78 14.03 -19.09
C LEU A 530 27.05 13.59 -19.83
N LYS A 531 27.46 14.33 -20.85
CA LYS A 531 28.72 14.11 -21.58
C LYS A 531 29.95 14.42 -20.72
N GLU A 532 29.90 15.50 -19.93
CA GLU A 532 30.97 15.85 -18.97
C GLU A 532 31.12 14.76 -17.89
N LYS A 533 30.02 14.20 -17.41
CA LYS A 533 30.03 13.12 -16.41
C LYS A 533 30.32 11.74 -16.99
N GLU A 534 30.28 11.59 -18.32
CA GLU A 534 30.36 10.29 -19.04
C GLU A 534 29.39 9.24 -18.48
N ARG A 535 28.18 9.69 -18.11
CA ARG A 535 27.16 8.87 -17.43
C ARG A 535 25.76 9.34 -17.75
N GLY A 536 24.83 8.36 -17.80
CA GLY A 536 23.41 8.60 -17.93
C GLY A 536 22.92 8.82 -19.35
N GLN A 537 21.73 8.34 -19.59
CA GLN A 537 21.07 8.45 -20.89
C GLN A 537 19.71 9.15 -20.70
N TYR A 538 19.51 10.23 -21.45
CA TYR A 538 18.24 10.92 -21.48
C TYR A 538 17.59 10.77 -22.85
N PHE A 539 16.48 10.06 -22.93
CA PHE A 539 15.71 9.84 -24.15
C PHE A 539 14.55 10.82 -24.22
N ILE A 540 14.39 11.48 -25.37
CA ILE A 540 13.26 12.37 -25.62
C ILE A 540 12.68 12.10 -27.01
N THR A 541 11.35 12.28 -27.12
CA THR A 541 10.69 12.32 -28.43
C THR A 541 10.43 13.76 -28.83
N LEU A 542 10.77 14.11 -30.06
CA LEU A 542 10.54 15.44 -30.64
C LEU A 542 9.86 15.33 -32.01
N ASN A 543 9.05 16.33 -32.36
CA ASN A 543 8.64 16.57 -33.73
C ASN A 543 9.46 17.72 -34.34
N LYS A 544 9.76 17.64 -35.63
CA LYS A 544 10.46 18.70 -36.33
C LYS A 544 9.78 20.07 -36.17
N SER A 545 8.45 20.09 -36.09
CA SER A 545 7.66 21.30 -35.87
C SER A 545 7.74 21.91 -34.47
N GLU A 546 8.30 21.18 -33.50
CA GLU A 546 8.35 21.60 -32.09
C GLU A 546 9.65 22.32 -31.72
N ILE A 547 10.61 22.39 -32.63
CA ILE A 547 11.93 23.00 -32.43
C ILE A 547 12.28 23.92 -33.64
N ASN A 548 13.11 24.91 -33.41
CA ASN A 548 13.57 25.78 -34.49
C ASN A 548 14.55 25.04 -35.40
N ASP A 549 14.63 25.44 -36.67
CA ASP A 549 15.52 24.80 -37.66
C ASP A 549 17.01 24.90 -37.27
N GLU A 550 17.44 25.99 -36.64
CA GLU A 550 18.81 26.20 -36.15
C GLU A 550 19.12 25.22 -34.99
N ASP A 551 18.23 25.14 -34.00
CA ASP A 551 18.38 24.23 -32.85
C ASP A 551 18.33 22.78 -33.32
N LEU A 552 17.45 22.42 -34.26
CA LEU A 552 17.40 21.09 -34.84
C LEU A 552 18.69 20.73 -35.57
N LYS A 553 19.28 21.68 -36.28
CA LYS A 553 20.56 21.47 -36.95
C LYS A 553 21.66 21.23 -35.94
N SER A 554 21.73 22.00 -34.85
CA SER A 554 22.67 21.78 -33.75
C SER A 554 22.55 20.38 -33.13
N ILE A 555 21.31 19.97 -32.81
CA ILE A 555 21.03 18.62 -32.23
C ILE A 555 21.51 17.50 -33.18
N LYS A 556 21.33 17.67 -34.49
CA LYS A 556 21.81 16.70 -35.50
C LYS A 556 23.34 16.69 -35.63
N GLU A 557 23.98 17.86 -35.66
CA GLU A 557 25.44 17.99 -35.74
C GLU A 557 26.16 17.44 -34.49
N GLN A 558 25.53 17.57 -33.33
CA GLN A 558 26.05 17.02 -32.07
C GLN A 558 25.80 15.51 -31.91
N GLY A 559 25.13 14.86 -32.87
CA GLY A 559 24.90 13.41 -32.88
C GLY A 559 23.84 12.95 -31.84
N MET A 560 22.99 13.84 -31.38
CA MET A 560 21.94 13.49 -30.40
C MET A 560 20.81 12.67 -31.01
N VAL A 561 20.56 12.77 -32.35
CA VAL A 561 19.46 12.08 -33.03
C VAL A 561 19.84 10.62 -33.27
N VAL A 562 19.20 9.70 -32.57
CA VAL A 562 19.43 8.25 -32.65
C VAL A 562 18.40 7.51 -33.50
N ALA A 563 17.26 8.11 -33.76
CA ALA A 563 16.24 7.61 -34.66
C ALA A 563 15.46 8.76 -35.31
N GLU A 564 15.20 8.62 -36.62
CA GLU A 564 14.38 9.56 -37.37
C GLU A 564 13.27 8.79 -38.09
N PHE A 565 12.01 9.16 -37.84
CA PHE A 565 10.83 8.50 -38.38
C PHE A 565 10.02 9.42 -39.29
N ASP A 566 9.63 8.88 -40.46
CA ASP A 566 8.83 9.55 -41.45
C ASP A 566 7.75 8.62 -42.01
N ARG A 567 6.57 9.18 -42.29
CA ARG A 567 5.45 8.45 -42.92
C ARG A 567 5.33 8.73 -44.43
N GLU A 568 5.87 9.86 -44.88
CA GLU A 568 5.53 10.42 -46.20
C GLU A 568 6.39 9.87 -47.30
N HIS A 569 7.62 9.42 -47.01
CA HIS A 569 8.59 9.08 -48.05
C HIS A 569 8.74 7.56 -48.29
N GLU A 570 8.88 6.77 -47.25
CA GLU A 570 9.02 5.28 -47.36
C GLU A 570 8.51 4.57 -46.11
N ASP A 571 7.86 3.43 -46.30
CA ASP A 571 7.43 2.59 -45.18
C ASP A 571 8.64 2.06 -44.36
N THR A 572 9.83 2.01 -44.95
CA THR A 572 11.11 1.63 -44.30
C THR A 572 11.51 2.63 -43.22
N ASN A 573 11.05 3.89 -43.27
CA ASN A 573 11.35 4.93 -42.28
C ASN A 573 10.42 4.88 -41.04
N ARG A 574 9.64 3.83 -40.88
CA ARG A 574 8.85 3.56 -39.69
C ARG A 574 9.64 2.73 -38.67
N PHE A 575 9.22 2.73 -37.40
CA PHE A 575 9.90 2.00 -36.32
C PHE A 575 10.12 0.53 -36.65
N PHE A 576 9.12 -0.18 -37.14
CA PHE A 576 9.28 -1.60 -37.53
C PHE A 576 9.93 -1.80 -38.92
N GLY A 577 10.19 -0.74 -39.67
CA GLY A 577 10.72 -0.84 -41.03
C GLY A 577 9.70 -1.22 -42.10
N PHE A 578 8.41 -1.25 -41.72
CA PHE A 578 7.29 -1.51 -42.63
C PHE A 578 6.00 -0.93 -42.05
N LYS A 579 4.94 -0.87 -42.88
CA LYS A 579 3.61 -0.47 -42.46
C LYS A 579 2.92 -1.62 -41.72
N TYR A 580 2.39 -1.37 -40.54
CA TYR A 580 1.70 -2.33 -39.68
C TYR A 580 0.37 -1.81 -39.15
#